data_a836b20ee751f76f74603dc44a42ff61
#
_entry.id   a836b20ee751f76f74603dc44a42ff61
#
_cell.length_a   1.000
_cell.length_b   1.000
_cell.length_c   1.000
_cell.angle_alpha   90.00
_cell.angle_beta   90.00
_cell.angle_gamma   90.00
#
_symmetry.space_group_name_H-M   'P 1'
#
loop_
_entity.id
_entity.type
_entity.pdbx_description
1 polymer ?
#
loop_
_entity_poly.entity_id
_entity_poly.type
_entity_poly.pdbx_seq_one_letter_code
_entity_poly.pdbx_strand_id
1 'polypeptide(L)'
;LTSLSNSLGDESRWVHYGMTSSDCIDTAVAIQIRDSLEIIIEDLEIFLDVLEVSANKYKDTFMVGRSHGIHGEPITFGLVVAIWYEE
;
A
#
# COMPACT_ATOMS: atom_id res chain seq x y z
N LEU A 1 0.84 -29.68 -6.18
CA LEU A 1 1.61 -30.70 -6.93
C LEU A 1 0.74 -31.52 -7.86
N THR A 2 -0.45 -31.97 -7.44
CA THR A 2 -1.36 -32.80 -8.28
C THR A 2 -1.72 -32.12 -9.61
N SER A 3 -1.99 -30.81 -9.59
CA SER A 3 -2.27 -30.04 -10.82
C SER A 3 -1.09 -30.00 -11.77
N LEU A 4 0.13 -29.85 -11.22
CA LEU A 4 1.37 -29.89 -12.02
C LEU A 4 1.63 -31.28 -12.59
N SER A 5 1.38 -32.33 -11.79
CA SER A 5 1.53 -33.71 -12.26
C SER A 5 0.63 -34.00 -13.46
N ASN A 6 -0.60 -33.47 -13.47
CA ASN A 6 -1.54 -33.67 -14.57
C ASN A 6 -1.11 -32.97 -15.87
N SER A 7 -0.35 -31.88 -15.76
CA SER A 7 0.12 -31.10 -16.92
C SER A 7 1.50 -31.54 -17.45
N LEU A 8 2.38 -32.01 -16.58
CA LEU A 8 3.78 -32.32 -16.88
C LEU A 8 4.05 -33.83 -17.12
N GLY A 9 3.12 -34.69 -16.72
CA GLY A 9 3.32 -36.13 -16.83
C GLY A 9 4.50 -36.64 -16.03
N ASP A 10 5.35 -37.47 -16.62
CA ASP A 10 6.49 -38.12 -15.92
C ASP A 10 7.54 -37.14 -15.41
N GLU A 11 7.68 -35.98 -16.01
CA GLU A 11 8.62 -34.92 -15.57
C GLU A 11 8.21 -34.27 -14.25
N SER A 12 6.95 -34.41 -13.84
CA SER A 12 6.43 -33.86 -12.58
C SER A 12 7.18 -34.36 -11.34
N ARG A 13 7.79 -35.54 -11.41
CA ARG A 13 8.60 -36.12 -10.32
C ARG A 13 9.82 -35.29 -9.92
N TRP A 14 10.28 -34.41 -10.79
CA TRP A 14 11.44 -33.56 -10.55
C TRP A 14 11.08 -32.18 -10.00
N VAL A 15 9.83 -31.75 -10.05
CA VAL A 15 9.40 -30.40 -9.70
C VAL A 15 9.74 -30.00 -8.27
N HIS A 16 9.65 -30.94 -7.32
CA HIS A 16 9.95 -30.68 -5.90
C HIS A 16 11.33 -31.22 -5.47
N TYR A 17 12.10 -31.75 -6.41
CA TYR A 17 13.37 -32.39 -6.09
C TYR A 17 14.38 -31.37 -5.54
N GLY A 18 14.95 -31.70 -4.35
CA GLY A 18 15.94 -30.82 -3.68
C GLY A 18 15.34 -29.57 -3.01
N MET A 19 14.03 -29.45 -2.95
CA MET A 19 13.33 -28.29 -2.36
C MET A 19 12.57 -28.66 -1.11
N THR A 20 12.35 -27.66 -0.24
CA THR A 20 11.30 -27.72 0.77
C THR A 20 10.14 -26.81 0.36
N SER A 21 8.98 -26.96 1.01
CA SER A 21 7.79 -26.16 0.73
C SER A 21 8.05 -24.67 0.84
N SER A 22 8.83 -24.25 1.84
CA SER A 22 9.17 -22.83 2.07
C SER A 22 9.96 -22.20 0.91
N ASP A 23 10.78 -22.94 0.20
CA ASP A 23 11.51 -22.43 -0.97
C ASP A 23 10.56 -21.90 -2.05
N CYS A 24 9.42 -22.54 -2.22
CA CYS A 24 8.38 -22.11 -3.16
C CYS A 24 7.42 -21.09 -2.55
N ILE A 25 6.92 -21.38 -1.34
CA ILE A 25 5.88 -20.57 -0.68
C ILE A 25 6.41 -19.18 -0.32
N ASP A 26 7.57 -19.08 0.30
CA ASP A 26 8.15 -17.79 0.70
C ASP A 26 8.48 -16.93 -0.52
N THR A 27 8.99 -17.52 -1.58
CA THR A 27 9.22 -16.83 -2.85
C THR A 27 7.91 -16.33 -3.48
N ALA A 28 6.87 -17.16 -3.49
CA ALA A 28 5.56 -16.78 -3.99
C ALA A 28 4.95 -15.61 -3.19
N VAL A 29 5.05 -15.66 -1.87
CA VAL A 29 4.59 -14.58 -0.99
C VAL A 29 5.37 -13.29 -1.23
N ALA A 30 6.69 -13.36 -1.40
CA ALA A 30 7.52 -12.20 -1.71
C ALA A 30 7.09 -11.52 -3.03
N ILE A 31 6.77 -12.31 -4.06
CA ILE A 31 6.26 -11.79 -5.34
C ILE A 31 4.89 -11.15 -5.16
N GLN A 32 3.99 -11.78 -4.41
CA GLN A 32 2.66 -11.22 -4.12
C GLN A 32 2.74 -9.90 -3.35
N ILE A 33 3.64 -9.80 -2.38
CA ILE A 33 3.88 -8.56 -1.63
C ILE A 33 4.40 -7.47 -2.57
N ARG A 34 5.39 -7.78 -3.40
CA ARG A 34 5.93 -6.83 -4.39
C ARG A 34 4.83 -6.29 -5.30
N ASP A 35 4.08 -7.17 -5.93
CA ASP A 35 3.04 -6.79 -6.89
C ASP A 35 1.91 -5.99 -6.23
N SER A 36 1.57 -6.33 -4.98
CA SER A 36 0.59 -5.58 -4.19
C SER A 36 1.09 -4.18 -3.80
N LEU A 37 2.37 -4.08 -3.41
CA LEU A 37 2.98 -2.80 -3.06
C LEU A 37 3.10 -1.86 -4.27
N GLU A 38 3.36 -2.38 -5.46
CA GLU A 38 3.38 -1.57 -6.69
C GLU A 38 2.04 -0.86 -6.90
N ILE A 39 0.92 -1.58 -6.73
CA ILE A 39 -0.44 -1.01 -6.84
C ILE A 39 -0.69 0.05 -5.75
N ILE A 40 -0.29 -0.23 -4.51
CA ILE A 40 -0.47 0.71 -3.39
C ILE A 40 0.34 1.99 -3.61
N ILE A 41 1.58 1.87 -4.09
CA ILE A 41 2.43 3.03 -4.37
C ILE A 41 1.83 3.90 -5.47
N GLU A 42 1.32 3.29 -6.53
CA GLU A 42 0.64 4.01 -7.62
C GLU A 42 -0.59 4.78 -7.10
N ASP A 43 -1.40 4.17 -6.25
CA ASP A 43 -2.55 4.83 -5.61
C ASP A 43 -2.12 5.97 -4.67
N LEU A 44 -1.02 5.79 -3.92
CA LEU A 44 -0.47 6.83 -3.06
C LEU A 44 0.04 8.03 -3.84
N GLU A 45 0.70 7.84 -4.98
CA GLU A 45 1.14 8.93 -5.84
C GLU A 45 -0.05 9.77 -6.32
N ILE A 46 -1.13 9.12 -6.77
CA ILE A 46 -2.37 9.80 -7.15
C ILE A 46 -2.98 10.55 -5.97
N PHE A 47 -2.96 9.94 -4.78
CA PHE A 47 -3.49 10.55 -3.57
C PHE A 47 -2.68 11.77 -3.13
N LEU A 48 -1.36 11.74 -3.24
CA LEU A 48 -0.49 12.90 -2.97
C LEU A 48 -0.84 14.09 -3.87
N ASP A 49 -1.08 13.87 -5.15
CA ASP A 49 -1.50 14.94 -6.07
C ASP A 49 -2.83 15.58 -5.63
N VAL A 50 -3.78 14.77 -5.18
CA VAL A 50 -5.06 15.26 -4.64
C VAL A 50 -4.87 16.06 -3.36
N LEU A 51 -4.00 15.60 -2.47
CA LEU A 51 -3.67 16.29 -1.22
C LEU A 51 -3.02 17.64 -1.48
N GLU A 52 -2.06 17.72 -2.41
CA GLU A 52 -1.39 18.97 -2.79
C GLU A 52 -2.40 20.02 -3.29
N VAL A 53 -3.25 19.63 -4.23
CA VAL A 53 -4.29 20.51 -4.76
C VAL A 53 -5.25 20.95 -3.65
N SER A 54 -5.66 20.05 -2.78
CA SER A 54 -6.58 20.33 -1.68
C SER A 54 -5.95 21.24 -0.63
N ALA A 55 -4.70 21.02 -0.26
CA ALA A 55 -3.97 21.87 0.69
C ALA A 55 -3.90 23.32 0.19
N ASN A 56 -3.58 23.53 -1.09
CA ASN A 56 -3.55 24.85 -1.69
C ASN A 56 -4.92 25.50 -1.80
N LYS A 57 -5.96 24.71 -2.13
CA LYS A 57 -7.34 25.19 -2.25
C LYS A 57 -7.91 25.68 -0.91
N TYR A 58 -7.60 24.98 0.17
CA TYR A 58 -8.19 25.22 1.50
C TYR A 58 -7.20 25.87 2.50
N LYS A 59 -6.10 26.43 2.03
CA LYS A 59 -5.08 27.06 2.87
C LYS A 59 -5.61 28.23 3.73
N ASP A 60 -6.67 28.90 3.27
CA ASP A 60 -7.29 30.02 3.96
C ASP A 60 -8.65 29.66 4.58
N THR A 61 -9.03 28.39 4.59
CA THR A 61 -10.29 27.92 5.17
C THR A 61 -10.10 27.67 6.66
N PHE A 62 -10.66 28.57 7.48
CA PHE A 62 -10.54 28.48 8.94
C PHE A 62 -11.34 27.30 9.50
N MET A 63 -10.74 26.65 10.47
CA MET A 63 -11.40 25.63 11.28
C MET A 63 -10.83 25.64 12.70
N VAL A 64 -11.53 24.98 13.62
CA VAL A 64 -11.04 24.82 14.98
C VAL A 64 -10.13 23.59 15.09
N GLY A 65 -8.92 23.78 15.59
CA GLY A 65 -8.06 22.67 16.00
C GLY A 65 -8.66 21.94 17.20
N ARG A 66 -8.41 20.64 17.29
CA ARG A 66 -8.92 19.80 18.38
C ARG A 66 -7.80 18.94 18.95
N SER A 67 -7.80 18.82 20.27
CA SER A 67 -6.95 17.90 21.00
C SER A 67 -7.77 17.27 22.11
N HIS A 68 -7.70 15.96 22.27
CA HIS A 68 -8.49 15.21 23.25
C HIS A 68 -10.00 15.47 23.20
N GLY A 69 -10.56 15.72 22.01
CA GLY A 69 -11.96 16.07 21.82
C GLY A 69 -12.34 17.51 22.25
N ILE A 70 -11.39 18.34 22.64
CA ILE A 70 -11.57 19.71 23.10
C ILE A 70 -11.11 20.69 22.02
N HIS A 71 -11.78 21.84 21.90
CA HIS A 71 -11.39 22.92 21.01
C HIS A 71 -10.04 23.51 21.42
N GLY A 72 -9.13 23.57 20.47
CA GLY A 72 -7.84 24.24 20.59
C GLY A 72 -7.83 25.56 19.83
N GLU A 73 -6.68 25.90 19.29
CA GLU A 73 -6.49 27.14 18.54
C GLU A 73 -7.13 27.08 17.15
N PRO A 74 -7.47 28.24 16.54
CA PRO A 74 -7.84 28.28 15.13
C PRO A 74 -6.70 27.80 14.23
N ILE A 75 -7.05 26.97 13.26
CA ILE A 75 -6.15 26.47 12.22
C ILE A 75 -6.80 26.61 10.85
N THR A 76 -6.15 26.17 9.81
CA THR A 76 -6.77 26.06 8.48
C THR A 76 -6.91 24.61 8.04
N PHE A 77 -7.91 24.32 7.26
CA PHE A 77 -8.11 22.98 6.70
C PHE A 77 -6.97 22.61 5.76
N GLY A 78 -6.45 23.55 4.99
CA GLY A 78 -5.29 23.31 4.13
C GLY A 78 -4.04 22.88 4.92
N LEU A 79 -3.83 23.39 6.14
CA LEU A 79 -2.74 22.94 7.01
C LEU A 79 -2.91 21.47 7.41
N VAL A 80 -4.12 21.05 7.77
CA VAL A 80 -4.40 19.65 8.11
C VAL A 80 -4.10 18.73 6.93
N VAL A 81 -4.51 19.12 5.73
CA VAL A 81 -4.25 18.35 4.50
C VAL A 81 -2.76 18.32 4.17
N ALA A 82 -2.05 19.43 4.39
CA ALA A 82 -0.59 19.48 4.18
C ALA A 82 0.17 18.54 5.13
N ILE A 83 -0.30 18.37 6.36
CA ILE A 83 0.29 17.40 7.30
C ILE A 83 0.12 15.97 6.76
N TRP A 84 -1.06 15.63 6.25
CA TRP A 84 -1.28 14.31 5.63
C TRP A 84 -0.41 14.06 4.40
N TYR A 85 -0.08 15.13 3.67
CA TYR A 85 0.84 15.05 2.53
C TYR A 85 2.27 14.71 2.96
N GLU A 86 2.71 15.22 4.10
CA GLU A 86 4.08 15.03 4.64
C GLU A 86 4.26 13.67 5.36
N GLU A 87 3.20 13.03 5.81
CA GLU A 87 3.24 11.70 6.44
C GLU A 87 3.43 10.56 5.44
#